data_61fbc58bf6399c0fd0b6bb78de643547
#
_entry.id   61fbc58bf6399c0fd0b6bb78de643547
#
_cell.length_a   1.000
_cell.length_b   1.000
_cell.length_c   1.000
_cell.angle_alpha   90.00
_cell.angle_beta   90.00
_cell.angle_gamma   90.00
#
_symmetry.space_group_name_H-M   'P 1'
#
loop_
_entity.id
_entity.type
_entity.pdbx_description
1 polymer ?
#
loop_
_entity_poly.entity_id
_entity_poly.type
_entity_poly.pdbx_seq_one_letter_code
_entity_poly.pdbx_strand_id
1 'polypeptide(L)'
;GDYTKGKRHTIDGLQAPFGVAVDAQNRVWVSSSYNNKLTVFPGDAPDKAKTIEVNLGGRGVAVDSTGHVWIAQQSNSPQGALPPGAKMPPNIPANAPQPKTIMEEFEAGAEYLLTNPNITQTGMVGLISPDMKVVQQDIAKGTAYIPWGVSVDGNDNVWVGNLYGQSLTHICGVKPANCPAGKTTGDVIHNYQSGVIQMTTDVIVDDAGNLWSANNWFDGEVVINPTYQGRTSTFGGGQGFVVTYGVAGPVQNPLMGPVRRPR
;
A
#
# COMPACT_ATOMS: atom_id res chain seq x y z
N GLY A 1 -13.75 26.96 -3.97
CA GLY A 1 -13.16 26.94 -5.31
C GLY A 1 -14.18 26.54 -6.36
N ASP A 2 -13.98 27.00 -7.59
CA ASP A 2 -14.81 26.62 -8.72
C ASP A 2 -14.32 25.27 -9.28
N TYR A 3 -14.98 24.20 -8.92
CA TYR A 3 -14.62 22.83 -9.32
C TYR A 3 -14.78 22.57 -10.83
N THR A 4 -15.39 23.49 -11.57
CA THR A 4 -15.55 23.40 -13.03
C THR A 4 -14.29 23.86 -13.78
N LYS A 5 -13.35 24.48 -13.10
CA LYS A 5 -12.11 25.04 -13.66
C LYS A 5 -10.87 24.21 -13.35
N GLY A 6 -11.02 22.92 -13.14
CA GLY A 6 -9.88 22.01 -12.97
C GLY A 6 -8.92 22.10 -14.17
N LYS A 7 -7.61 22.21 -13.91
CA LYS A 7 -6.57 22.17 -14.91
C LYS A 7 -5.94 20.79 -14.97
N ARG A 8 -5.93 20.18 -16.14
CA ARG A 8 -5.21 18.94 -16.39
C ARG A 8 -3.72 19.23 -16.62
N HIS A 9 -2.87 18.51 -15.90
CA HIS A 9 -1.44 18.49 -16.11
C HIS A 9 -1.00 17.11 -16.57
N THR A 10 -0.16 17.08 -17.60
CA THR A 10 0.55 15.85 -17.98
C THR A 10 1.92 15.89 -17.30
N ILE A 11 2.26 14.85 -16.57
CA ILE A 11 3.50 14.78 -15.80
C ILE A 11 4.28 13.58 -16.31
N ASP A 12 5.49 13.84 -16.77
CA ASP A 12 6.38 12.80 -17.27
C ASP A 12 6.78 11.84 -16.14
N GLY A 13 6.84 10.56 -16.47
CA GLY A 13 7.21 9.51 -15.52
C GLY A 13 6.05 8.89 -14.74
N LEU A 14 4.83 9.44 -14.82
CA LEU A 14 3.64 8.81 -14.22
C LEU A 14 3.06 7.75 -15.15
N GLN A 15 2.93 6.53 -14.63
CA GLN A 15 2.21 5.43 -15.30
C GLN A 15 1.26 4.78 -14.30
N ALA A 16 -0.03 4.81 -14.61
CA ALA A 16 -1.10 4.35 -13.70
C ALA A 16 -0.88 4.91 -12.27
N PRO A 17 -0.99 6.24 -12.07
CA PRO A 17 -0.83 6.84 -10.75
C PRO A 17 -1.85 6.25 -9.78
N PHE A 18 -1.42 6.00 -8.55
CA PHE A 18 -2.27 5.36 -7.55
C PHE A 18 -2.32 6.14 -6.24
N GLY A 19 -1.27 6.13 -5.45
CA GLY A 19 -1.20 6.85 -4.19
C GLY A 19 -0.71 8.27 -4.37
N VAL A 20 -1.24 9.18 -3.56
CA VAL A 20 -0.83 10.58 -3.52
C VAL A 20 -0.70 11.06 -2.09
N ALA A 21 0.35 11.81 -1.79
CA ALA A 21 0.53 12.51 -0.52
C ALA A 21 1.11 13.91 -0.76
N VAL A 22 0.87 14.81 0.18
CA VAL A 22 1.42 16.18 0.14
C VAL A 22 2.24 16.40 1.41
N ASP A 23 3.44 16.91 1.26
CA ASP A 23 4.32 17.20 2.39
C ASP A 23 4.20 18.66 2.87
N ALA A 24 4.90 18.96 3.97
CA ALA A 24 4.90 20.29 4.58
C ALA A 24 5.51 21.40 3.68
N GLN A 25 6.25 21.03 2.65
CA GLN A 25 6.82 21.94 1.65
C GLN A 25 5.89 22.12 0.46
N ASN A 26 4.63 21.65 0.53
CA ASN A 26 3.67 21.67 -0.56
C ASN A 26 4.17 20.91 -1.81
N ARG A 27 4.97 19.84 -1.59
CA ARG A 27 5.34 18.93 -2.68
C ARG A 27 4.31 17.81 -2.73
N VAL A 28 3.93 17.44 -3.93
CA VAL A 28 3.00 16.34 -4.19
C VAL A 28 3.81 15.12 -4.60
N TRP A 29 3.63 14.04 -3.89
CA TRP A 29 4.26 12.75 -4.10
C TRP A 29 3.24 11.79 -4.69
N VAL A 30 3.56 11.19 -5.83
CA VAL A 30 2.63 10.29 -6.55
C VAL A 30 3.34 9.00 -6.90
N SER A 31 2.76 7.89 -6.46
CA SER A 31 3.24 6.57 -6.85
C SER A 31 2.74 6.17 -8.23
N SER A 32 3.55 5.40 -8.93
CA SER A 32 3.19 4.79 -10.21
C SER A 32 3.10 3.28 -10.07
N SER A 33 1.98 2.71 -10.54
CA SER A 33 1.76 1.26 -10.41
C SER A 33 2.45 0.44 -11.49
N TYR A 34 2.62 0.98 -12.70
CA TYR A 34 3.15 0.23 -13.85
C TYR A 34 4.60 0.56 -14.21
N ASN A 35 5.24 1.40 -13.44
CA ASN A 35 6.68 1.55 -13.47
C ASN A 35 7.21 1.63 -12.04
N ASN A 36 8.49 1.43 -11.88
CA ASN A 36 9.13 1.45 -10.57
C ASN A 36 9.57 2.88 -10.23
N LYS A 37 8.60 3.82 -10.21
CA LYS A 37 8.88 5.24 -9.97
C LYS A 37 7.94 5.85 -8.93
N LEU A 38 8.52 6.68 -8.11
CA LEU A 38 7.82 7.66 -7.29
C LEU A 38 8.08 9.03 -7.90
N THR A 39 7.05 9.78 -8.21
CA THR A 39 7.15 11.11 -8.80
C THR A 39 6.86 12.17 -7.76
N VAL A 40 7.66 13.23 -7.73
CA VAL A 40 7.47 14.38 -6.83
C VAL A 40 7.55 15.67 -7.60
N PHE A 41 6.67 16.61 -7.26
CA PHE A 41 6.65 17.95 -7.85
C PHE A 41 6.12 19.00 -6.88
N PRO A 42 6.52 20.28 -7.00
CA PRO A 42 5.89 21.37 -6.26
C PRO A 42 4.40 21.49 -6.62
N GLY A 43 3.53 21.68 -5.64
CA GLY A 43 2.09 21.75 -5.87
C GLY A 43 1.66 22.91 -6.79
N ASP A 44 2.47 23.97 -6.86
CA ASP A 44 2.27 25.13 -7.74
C ASP A 44 3.02 25.05 -9.07
N ALA A 45 3.92 24.07 -9.26
CA ALA A 45 4.74 23.91 -10.46
C ALA A 45 4.88 22.42 -10.87
N PRO A 46 3.78 21.76 -11.27
CA PRO A 46 3.79 20.33 -11.60
C PRO A 46 4.65 19.98 -12.80
N ASP A 47 5.00 20.94 -13.65
CA ASP A 47 5.95 20.82 -14.75
C ASP A 47 7.40 20.63 -14.29
N LYS A 48 7.71 20.89 -13.02
CA LYS A 48 9.03 20.65 -12.41
C LYS A 48 9.14 19.29 -11.73
N ALA A 49 8.40 18.31 -12.22
CA ALA A 49 8.38 16.97 -11.66
C ALA A 49 9.76 16.29 -11.75
N LYS A 50 10.06 15.51 -10.73
CA LYS A 50 11.23 14.62 -10.65
C LYS A 50 10.77 13.22 -10.32
N THR A 51 11.52 12.23 -10.76
CA THR A 51 11.27 10.82 -10.48
C THR A 51 12.37 10.21 -9.64
N ILE A 52 12.00 9.28 -8.78
CA ILE A 52 12.88 8.49 -7.93
C ILE A 52 12.62 7.03 -8.29
N GLU A 53 13.66 6.29 -8.59
CA GLU A 53 13.55 4.85 -8.85
C GLU A 53 13.30 4.11 -7.54
N VAL A 54 12.31 3.22 -7.55
CA VAL A 54 11.94 2.34 -6.45
C VAL A 54 11.96 0.89 -6.92
N ASN A 55 11.97 -0.07 -6.00
CA ASN A 55 12.17 -1.47 -6.39
C ASN A 55 10.98 -2.09 -7.15
N LEU A 56 9.76 -1.72 -6.77
CA LEU A 56 8.54 -2.26 -7.35
C LEU A 56 7.52 -1.15 -7.60
N GLY A 57 6.44 -1.47 -8.31
CA GLY A 57 5.34 -0.54 -8.54
C GLY A 57 4.70 -0.04 -7.26
N GLY A 58 4.50 1.27 -7.17
CA GLY A 58 3.98 1.92 -5.97
C GLY A 58 2.46 1.86 -5.88
N ARG A 59 1.97 1.75 -4.65
CA ARG A 59 0.56 1.90 -4.27
C ARG A 59 0.41 3.07 -3.30
N GLY A 60 0.02 2.83 -2.05
CA GLY A 60 -0.12 3.87 -1.05
C GLY A 60 1.17 4.66 -0.81
N VAL A 61 1.02 5.93 -0.51
CA VAL A 61 2.10 6.85 -0.16
C VAL A 61 1.68 7.63 1.06
N ALA A 62 2.56 7.75 2.03
CA ALA A 62 2.37 8.59 3.22
C ALA A 62 3.63 9.38 3.54
N VAL A 63 3.46 10.54 4.16
CA VAL A 63 4.56 11.40 4.61
C VAL A 63 4.51 11.48 6.13
N ASP A 64 5.64 11.23 6.79
CA ASP A 64 5.75 11.36 8.25
C ASP A 64 6.03 12.80 8.70
N SER A 65 6.04 13.03 10.01
CA SER A 65 6.22 14.38 10.58
C SER A 65 7.59 15.00 10.29
N THR A 66 8.55 14.20 9.87
CA THR A 66 9.91 14.65 9.52
C THR A 66 10.09 14.86 8.02
N GLY A 67 9.04 14.58 7.23
CA GLY A 67 9.03 14.74 5.79
C GLY A 67 9.60 13.53 5.02
N HIS A 68 9.86 12.40 5.68
CA HIS A 68 10.16 11.16 4.98
C HIS A 68 8.90 10.60 4.35
N VAL A 69 9.09 9.93 3.23
CA VAL A 69 8.01 9.35 2.43
C VAL A 69 8.08 7.84 2.49
N TRP A 70 6.97 7.25 2.85
CA TRP A 70 6.77 5.82 2.92
C TRP A 70 5.88 5.38 1.75
N ILE A 71 6.31 4.37 1.02
CA ILE A 71 5.61 3.88 -0.16
C ILE A 71 5.39 2.37 -0.07
N ALA A 72 4.14 1.94 -0.16
CA ALA A 72 3.82 0.54 -0.38
C ALA A 72 4.22 0.15 -1.80
N GLN A 73 4.95 -0.94 -1.94
CA GLN A 73 5.45 -1.42 -3.21
C GLN A 73 5.06 -2.88 -3.42
N GLN A 74 4.57 -3.17 -4.61
CA GLN A 74 4.22 -4.53 -5.01
C GLN A 74 4.53 -4.75 -6.47
N SER A 75 4.54 -5.99 -6.91
CA SER A 75 4.67 -6.27 -8.32
C SER A 75 3.46 -5.71 -9.11
N ASN A 76 3.73 -5.23 -10.31
CA ASN A 76 2.77 -4.46 -11.11
C ASN A 76 1.66 -5.31 -11.74
N SER A 77 1.79 -6.60 -11.66
CA SER A 77 0.79 -7.56 -12.13
C SER A 77 0.95 -8.86 -11.36
N PRO A 78 -0.06 -9.72 -11.36
CA PRO A 78 0.09 -11.08 -10.88
C PRO A 78 1.28 -11.81 -11.55
N GLN A 79 1.57 -11.49 -12.81
CA GLN A 79 2.73 -12.01 -13.54
C GLN A 79 4.06 -11.51 -12.98
N GLY A 80 4.13 -10.23 -12.57
CA GLY A 80 5.32 -9.68 -11.92
C GLY A 80 5.53 -10.20 -10.50
N ALA A 81 4.53 -10.82 -9.88
CA ALA A 81 4.67 -11.56 -8.64
C ALA A 81 5.35 -12.93 -8.82
N LEU A 82 5.45 -13.40 -10.06
CA LEU A 82 6.05 -14.68 -10.36
C LEU A 82 7.58 -14.59 -10.47
N PRO A 83 8.28 -15.68 -10.16
CA PRO A 83 9.70 -15.75 -10.45
C PRO A 83 9.97 -15.50 -11.95
N PRO A 84 11.12 -14.92 -12.32
CA PRO A 84 11.48 -14.73 -13.70
C PRO A 84 11.34 -16.05 -14.51
N GLY A 85 10.61 -15.99 -15.63
CA GLY A 85 10.38 -17.15 -16.48
C GLY A 85 9.18 -18.02 -16.09
N ALA A 86 8.53 -17.79 -14.97
CA ALA A 86 7.28 -18.48 -14.65
C ALA A 86 6.14 -17.94 -15.53
N LYS A 87 5.31 -18.85 -16.05
CA LYS A 87 4.09 -18.50 -16.79
C LYS A 87 2.92 -18.46 -15.83
N MET A 88 2.07 -17.47 -15.97
CA MET A 88 0.82 -17.39 -15.21
C MET A 88 -0.25 -18.27 -15.78
N PRO A 89 -1.12 -18.70 -14.89
CA PRO A 89 -0.81 -19.39 -13.66
C PRO A 89 -0.50 -20.85 -13.99
N PRO A 90 0.50 -21.45 -13.33
CA PRO A 90 0.85 -22.85 -13.63
C PRO A 90 -0.29 -23.83 -13.31
N ASN A 91 -1.31 -23.38 -12.61
CA ASN A 91 -2.47 -24.19 -12.20
C ASN A 91 -3.70 -23.99 -13.08
N ILE A 92 -3.73 -23.05 -14.02
CA ILE A 92 -4.77 -23.02 -15.02
C ILE A 92 -4.46 -24.14 -16.02
N PRO A 93 -5.35 -25.13 -16.19
CA PRO A 93 -5.18 -26.14 -17.22
C PRO A 93 -4.95 -25.48 -18.58
N ALA A 94 -4.08 -26.04 -19.40
CA ALA A 94 -3.74 -25.47 -20.70
C ALA A 94 -4.96 -25.26 -21.63
N ASN A 95 -6.06 -25.94 -21.34
CA ASN A 95 -7.34 -25.84 -22.04
C ASN A 95 -8.37 -24.94 -21.34
N ALA A 96 -8.01 -24.32 -20.19
CA ALA A 96 -8.90 -23.37 -19.53
C ALA A 96 -9.01 -22.06 -20.34
N PRO A 97 -10.17 -21.37 -20.28
CA PRO A 97 -10.29 -20.06 -20.86
C PRO A 97 -9.21 -19.13 -20.32
N GLN A 98 -8.45 -18.51 -21.23
CA GLN A 98 -7.49 -17.49 -20.79
C GLN A 98 -8.23 -16.26 -20.25
N PRO A 99 -7.69 -15.58 -19.22
CA PRO A 99 -8.27 -14.36 -18.73
C PRO A 99 -8.41 -13.35 -19.89
N LYS A 100 -9.60 -12.77 -20.04
CA LYS A 100 -9.92 -11.82 -21.12
C LYS A 100 -9.94 -10.38 -20.64
N THR A 101 -9.97 -10.20 -19.33
CA THR A 101 -10.02 -8.89 -18.70
C THR A 101 -8.93 -8.75 -17.66
N ILE A 102 -8.54 -7.50 -17.36
CA ILE A 102 -7.60 -7.20 -16.27
C ILE A 102 -8.11 -7.76 -14.93
N MET A 103 -9.42 -7.77 -14.72
CA MET A 103 -10.02 -8.29 -13.50
C MET A 103 -9.86 -9.80 -13.40
N GLU A 104 -10.11 -10.53 -14.46
CA GLU A 104 -9.89 -11.99 -14.52
C GLU A 104 -8.41 -12.35 -14.32
N GLU A 105 -7.50 -11.55 -14.89
CA GLU A 105 -6.05 -11.70 -14.65
C GLU A 105 -5.70 -11.47 -13.18
N PHE A 106 -6.34 -10.49 -12.56
CA PHE A 106 -6.13 -10.18 -11.16
C PHE A 106 -6.66 -11.29 -10.25
N GLU A 107 -7.85 -11.81 -10.54
CA GLU A 107 -8.45 -12.94 -9.82
C GLU A 107 -7.58 -14.21 -9.92
N ALA A 108 -7.17 -14.56 -11.12
CA ALA A 108 -6.29 -15.71 -11.35
C ALA A 108 -4.94 -15.56 -10.63
N GLY A 109 -4.39 -14.34 -10.61
CA GLY A 109 -3.17 -14.02 -9.87
C GLY A 109 -3.36 -14.09 -8.36
N ALA A 110 -4.50 -13.65 -7.85
CA ALA A 110 -4.85 -13.74 -6.45
C ALA A 110 -4.92 -15.19 -5.98
N GLU A 111 -5.61 -16.04 -6.73
CA GLU A 111 -5.71 -17.47 -6.43
C GLU A 111 -4.32 -18.13 -6.44
N TYR A 112 -3.51 -17.80 -7.44
CA TYR A 112 -2.14 -18.31 -7.51
C TYR A 112 -1.29 -17.90 -6.31
N LEU A 113 -1.36 -16.64 -5.89
CA LEU A 113 -0.62 -16.14 -4.73
C LEU A 113 -1.10 -16.78 -3.43
N LEU A 114 -2.39 -17.00 -3.27
CA LEU A 114 -2.96 -17.67 -2.10
C LEU A 114 -2.56 -19.14 -2.00
N THR A 115 -2.41 -19.81 -3.13
CA THR A 115 -2.03 -21.24 -3.19
C THR A 115 -0.53 -21.48 -3.20
N ASN A 116 0.29 -20.44 -3.41
CA ASN A 116 1.75 -20.53 -3.47
C ASN A 116 2.40 -19.55 -2.46
N PRO A 117 2.41 -19.89 -1.18
CA PRO A 117 2.85 -18.98 -0.11
C PRO A 117 4.29 -18.48 -0.27
N ASN A 118 5.14 -19.20 -0.98
CA ASN A 118 6.51 -18.77 -1.25
C ASN A 118 6.60 -17.60 -2.25
N ILE A 119 5.51 -17.30 -2.96
CA ILE A 119 5.43 -16.22 -3.94
C ILE A 119 4.75 -14.98 -3.35
N THR A 120 4.01 -15.14 -2.27
CA THR A 120 3.32 -14.03 -1.59
C THR A 120 4.27 -12.99 -0.95
N GLN A 121 5.56 -13.23 -0.98
CA GLN A 121 6.60 -12.34 -0.45
C GLN A 121 7.01 -11.20 -1.40
N THR A 122 6.15 -10.82 -2.33
CA THR A 122 6.48 -9.84 -3.38
C THR A 122 6.21 -8.38 -2.99
N GLY A 123 5.71 -8.16 -1.79
CA GLY A 123 5.46 -6.83 -1.28
C GLY A 123 6.57 -6.35 -0.36
N MET A 124 6.75 -5.04 -0.32
CA MET A 124 7.67 -4.35 0.56
C MET A 124 7.24 -2.91 0.77
N VAL A 125 7.92 -2.22 1.67
CA VAL A 125 7.77 -0.79 1.86
C VAL A 125 9.11 -0.11 1.58
N GLY A 126 9.06 1.00 0.89
CA GLY A 126 10.21 1.87 0.67
C GLY A 126 10.17 3.10 1.56
N LEU A 127 11.34 3.56 1.95
CA LEU A 127 11.56 4.79 2.71
C LEU A 127 12.43 5.73 1.89
N ILE A 128 11.94 6.93 1.68
CA ILE A 128 12.60 8.00 0.94
C ILE A 128 12.78 9.21 1.87
N SER A 129 13.96 9.79 1.87
CA SER A 129 14.26 10.97 2.67
C SER A 129 13.65 12.26 2.10
N PRO A 130 13.52 13.33 2.90
CA PRO A 130 13.00 14.61 2.45
C PRO A 130 13.79 15.23 1.28
N ASP A 131 15.06 14.89 1.15
CA ASP A 131 15.94 15.32 0.03
C ASP A 131 15.88 14.37 -1.18
N MET A 132 14.84 13.54 -1.25
CA MET A 132 14.53 12.66 -2.38
C MET A 132 15.55 11.53 -2.61
N LYS A 133 16.24 11.07 -1.58
CA LYS A 133 17.11 9.89 -1.64
C LYS A 133 16.41 8.67 -1.10
N VAL A 134 16.65 7.56 -1.73
CA VAL A 134 16.24 6.26 -1.21
C VAL A 134 17.06 5.94 0.03
N VAL A 135 16.37 5.73 1.15
CA VAL A 135 16.99 5.32 2.43
C VAL A 135 16.98 3.81 2.55
N GLN A 136 15.81 3.20 2.31
CA GLN A 136 15.64 1.74 2.39
C GLN A 136 14.50 1.31 1.46
N GLN A 137 14.58 0.14 0.86
CA GLN A 137 13.62 -0.33 -0.14
C GLN A 137 12.92 -1.65 0.21
N ASP A 138 13.47 -2.45 1.08
CA ASP A 138 13.03 -3.82 1.34
C ASP A 138 12.41 -4.00 2.73
N ILE A 139 11.90 -2.90 3.28
CA ILE A 139 11.21 -2.89 4.58
C ILE A 139 10.00 -3.84 4.52
N ALA A 140 9.82 -4.61 5.58
CA ALA A 140 8.74 -5.58 5.74
C ALA A 140 8.65 -6.64 4.62
N LYS A 141 9.72 -6.85 3.86
CA LYS A 141 9.79 -7.94 2.89
C LYS A 141 9.58 -9.29 3.59
N GLY A 142 8.63 -10.05 3.07
CA GLY A 142 8.24 -11.33 3.68
C GLY A 142 7.13 -11.23 4.74
N THR A 143 6.69 -10.01 5.09
CA THR A 143 5.53 -9.78 5.97
C THR A 143 4.49 -8.87 5.35
N ALA A 144 4.86 -8.02 4.41
CA ALA A 144 3.94 -7.22 3.63
C ALA A 144 3.50 -8.01 2.38
N TYR A 145 2.27 -8.49 2.38
CA TYR A 145 1.71 -9.30 1.29
C TYR A 145 0.86 -8.44 0.38
N ILE A 146 1.42 -8.03 -0.76
CA ILE A 146 0.79 -7.09 -1.68
C ILE A 146 0.28 -5.86 -0.91
N PRO A 147 1.19 -5.09 -0.30
CA PRO A 147 0.83 -3.92 0.48
C PRO A 147 0.16 -2.89 -0.42
N TRP A 148 -0.92 -2.30 0.07
CA TRP A 148 -1.74 -1.37 -0.71
C TRP A 148 -1.81 0.01 -0.05
N GLY A 149 -2.49 0.13 1.08
CA GLY A 149 -2.59 1.37 1.83
C GLY A 149 -1.43 1.58 2.79
N VAL A 150 -1.03 2.82 3.01
CA VAL A 150 -0.02 3.22 3.99
C VAL A 150 -0.52 4.42 4.77
N SER A 151 -0.34 4.39 6.07
CA SER A 151 -0.61 5.53 6.96
C SER A 151 0.50 5.67 8.00
N VAL A 152 0.68 6.88 8.51
CA VAL A 152 1.65 7.18 9.59
C VAL A 152 0.87 7.63 10.81
N ASP A 153 1.20 7.09 11.97
CA ASP A 153 0.55 7.45 13.22
C ASP A 153 1.26 8.62 13.94
N GLY A 154 0.70 9.05 15.06
CA GLY A 154 1.25 10.17 15.85
C GLY A 154 2.61 9.91 16.49
N ASN A 155 3.06 8.67 16.52
CA ASN A 155 4.41 8.28 16.94
C ASN A 155 5.39 8.22 15.76
N ASP A 156 4.96 8.60 14.56
CA ASP A 156 5.66 8.40 13.28
C ASP A 156 5.92 6.93 12.93
N ASN A 157 5.21 5.98 13.53
CA ASN A 157 5.21 4.60 13.10
C ASN A 157 4.29 4.41 11.90
N VAL A 158 4.56 3.39 11.10
CA VAL A 158 3.92 3.18 9.80
C VAL A 158 3.00 1.97 9.86
N TRP A 159 1.82 2.15 9.32
CA TRP A 159 0.79 1.11 9.19
C TRP A 159 0.54 0.80 7.73
N VAL A 160 0.52 -0.46 7.41
CA VAL A 160 0.38 -0.94 6.02
C VAL A 160 -0.76 -1.95 5.95
N GLY A 161 -1.71 -1.67 5.07
CA GLY A 161 -2.77 -2.61 4.73
C GLY A 161 -2.31 -3.57 3.65
N ASN A 162 -2.42 -4.86 3.91
CA ASN A 162 -2.01 -5.91 2.97
C ASN A 162 -3.23 -6.48 2.26
N LEU A 163 -3.25 -6.35 0.93
CA LEU A 163 -4.38 -6.81 0.12
C LEU A 163 -4.59 -8.32 0.23
N TYR A 164 -3.51 -9.10 0.22
CA TYR A 164 -3.58 -10.57 0.31
C TYR A 164 -2.95 -11.11 1.56
N GLY A 165 -2.57 -10.61 2.50
CA GLY A 165 -2.04 -11.19 3.72
C GLY A 165 -3.04 -11.29 4.84
N GLN A 166 -4.25 -10.77 4.63
CA GLN A 166 -5.26 -10.62 5.69
C GLN A 166 -4.65 -10.04 6.96
N SER A 167 -3.84 -9.04 6.77
CA SER A 167 -2.99 -8.51 7.83
C SER A 167 -2.78 -7.01 7.68
N LEU A 168 -2.47 -6.41 8.81
CA LEU A 168 -1.98 -5.04 8.92
C LEU A 168 -0.56 -5.11 9.46
N THR A 169 0.40 -4.59 8.72
CA THR A 169 1.79 -4.57 9.16
C THR A 169 2.11 -3.25 9.85
N HIS A 170 2.60 -3.31 11.08
CA HIS A 170 3.05 -2.18 11.87
C HIS A 170 4.58 -2.12 11.82
N ILE A 171 5.14 -0.99 11.43
CA ILE A 171 6.56 -0.80 11.16
C ILE A 171 7.07 0.37 12.00
N CYS A 172 8.27 0.19 12.54
CA CYS A 172 8.99 1.25 13.25
C CYS A 172 9.35 2.38 12.28
N GLY A 173 8.92 3.57 12.60
CA GLY A 173 9.19 4.77 11.80
C GLY A 173 10.57 5.35 12.01
N VAL A 174 10.77 6.59 11.53
CA VAL A 174 12.07 7.28 11.58
C VAL A 174 12.44 7.83 12.97
N LYS A 175 11.59 7.64 13.96
CA LYS A 175 11.85 8.00 15.36
C LYS A 175 11.96 6.74 16.22
N PRO A 176 13.10 6.05 16.26
CA PRO A 176 13.24 4.78 16.98
C PRO A 176 12.91 4.87 18.48
N ALA A 177 12.99 6.04 19.07
CA ALA A 177 12.57 6.26 20.45
C ALA A 177 11.08 6.01 20.69
N ASN A 178 10.26 6.07 19.64
CA ASN A 178 8.82 5.79 19.67
C ASN A 178 8.49 4.32 19.34
N CYS A 179 9.51 3.52 19.12
CA CYS A 179 9.37 2.10 18.82
C CYS A 179 9.59 1.23 20.07
N PRO A 180 9.13 -0.02 20.07
CA PRO A 180 9.47 -0.96 21.12
C PRO A 180 10.99 -1.14 21.27
N ALA A 181 11.44 -1.40 22.50
CA ALA A 181 12.85 -1.60 22.80
C ALA A 181 13.52 -2.63 21.87
N GLY A 182 14.66 -2.28 21.32
CA GLY A 182 15.42 -3.13 20.39
C GLY A 182 14.96 -3.07 18.94
N LYS A 183 13.97 -2.24 18.62
CA LYS A 183 13.55 -1.98 17.24
C LYS A 183 14.20 -0.72 16.69
N THR A 184 14.47 -0.72 15.41
CA THR A 184 15.04 0.39 14.66
C THR A 184 14.14 0.75 13.47
N THR A 185 14.39 1.87 12.83
CA THR A 185 13.66 2.31 11.64
C THR A 185 13.57 1.20 10.59
N GLY A 186 12.35 0.90 10.15
CA GLY A 186 12.08 -0.14 9.16
C GLY A 186 11.81 -1.53 9.75
N ASP A 187 12.07 -1.76 11.03
CA ASP A 187 11.75 -3.03 11.66
C ASP A 187 10.24 -3.23 11.78
N VAL A 188 9.78 -4.43 11.46
CA VAL A 188 8.39 -4.81 11.73
C VAL A 188 8.18 -4.93 13.24
N ILE A 189 7.28 -4.10 13.77
CA ILE A 189 6.87 -4.15 15.17
C ILE A 189 5.94 -5.34 15.37
N HIS A 190 4.92 -5.45 14.52
CA HIS A 190 3.95 -6.52 14.57
C HIS A 190 3.22 -6.68 13.23
N ASN A 191 2.71 -7.86 12.97
CA ASN A 191 1.82 -8.16 11.87
C ASN A 191 0.49 -8.66 12.43
N TYR A 192 -0.52 -7.79 12.40
CA TYR A 192 -1.83 -8.08 12.98
C TYR A 192 -2.64 -8.90 11.98
N GLN A 193 -3.09 -10.06 12.43
CA GLN A 193 -3.95 -10.95 11.67
C GLN A 193 -5.21 -11.24 12.48
N SER A 194 -6.35 -11.15 11.85
CA SER A 194 -7.62 -11.58 12.48
C SER A 194 -8.62 -11.97 11.40
N GLY A 195 -9.62 -12.74 11.79
CA GLY A 195 -10.69 -13.15 10.87
C GLY A 195 -11.57 -12.01 10.36
N VAL A 196 -11.42 -10.81 10.92
CA VAL A 196 -12.13 -9.61 10.45
C VAL A 196 -11.30 -8.77 9.49
N ILE A 197 -9.99 -9.00 9.41
CA ILE A 197 -9.14 -8.38 8.39
C ILE A 197 -9.21 -9.24 7.14
N GLN A 198 -9.66 -8.63 6.06
CA GLN A 198 -9.81 -9.30 4.77
C GLN A 198 -8.85 -8.71 3.73
N MET A 199 -9.28 -8.49 2.54
CA MET A 199 -8.50 -7.80 1.52
C MET A 199 -8.45 -6.31 1.80
N THR A 200 -7.42 -5.89 2.52
CA THR A 200 -7.27 -4.49 2.92
C THR A 200 -6.77 -3.65 1.77
N THR A 201 -7.57 -2.66 1.36
CA THR A 201 -7.23 -1.73 0.28
C THR A 201 -6.73 -0.40 0.77
N ASP A 202 -7.04 -0.03 2.01
CA ASP A 202 -6.51 1.20 2.59
C ASP A 202 -6.48 1.13 4.11
N VAL A 203 -5.64 1.97 4.70
CA VAL A 203 -5.52 2.16 6.14
C VAL A 203 -5.33 3.64 6.44
N ILE A 204 -5.96 4.10 7.52
CA ILE A 204 -5.77 5.46 8.01
C ILE A 204 -5.82 5.47 9.54
N VAL A 205 -5.02 6.35 10.15
CA VAL A 205 -5.02 6.58 11.59
C VAL A 205 -5.76 7.88 11.88
N ASP A 206 -6.71 7.85 12.81
CA ASP A 206 -7.43 9.04 13.26
C ASP A 206 -6.72 9.78 14.40
N ASP A 207 -7.24 10.95 14.77
CA ASP A 207 -6.67 11.79 15.83
C ASP A 207 -6.69 11.12 17.23
N ALA A 208 -7.55 10.15 17.43
CA ALA A 208 -7.65 9.40 18.69
C ALA A 208 -6.70 8.19 18.73
N GLY A 209 -6.00 7.90 17.63
CA GLY A 209 -5.13 6.73 17.53
C GLY A 209 -5.87 5.45 17.16
N ASN A 210 -7.06 5.54 16.59
CA ASN A 210 -7.70 4.38 16.00
C ASN A 210 -7.17 4.18 14.59
N LEU A 211 -6.83 2.94 14.28
CA LEU A 211 -6.50 2.51 12.93
C LEU A 211 -7.76 2.02 12.22
N TRP A 212 -8.12 2.66 11.14
CA TRP A 212 -9.24 2.28 10.28
C TRP A 212 -8.70 1.53 9.08
N SER A 213 -9.31 0.40 8.77
CA SER A 213 -8.93 -0.45 7.65
C SER A 213 -10.13 -0.67 6.72
N ALA A 214 -9.98 -0.25 5.48
CA ALA A 214 -10.96 -0.53 4.44
C ALA A 214 -10.71 -1.93 3.87
N ASN A 215 -11.72 -2.80 3.96
CA ASN A 215 -11.62 -4.17 3.53
C ASN A 215 -12.63 -4.46 2.43
N ASN A 216 -12.19 -5.13 1.39
CA ASN A 216 -13.07 -5.70 0.38
C ASN A 216 -13.42 -7.13 0.78
N TRP A 217 -14.70 -7.40 0.86
CA TRP A 217 -15.25 -8.70 1.23
C TRP A 217 -15.61 -9.51 0.00
N PHE A 218 -15.36 -10.80 0.04
CA PHE A 218 -15.77 -11.74 -1.02
C PHE A 218 -16.76 -12.76 -0.47
N ASP A 219 -17.99 -12.72 -0.97
CA ASP A 219 -19.06 -13.72 -0.86
C ASP A 219 -19.21 -14.45 0.50
N GLY A 220 -19.13 -13.72 1.58
CA GLY A 220 -19.40 -14.25 2.92
C GLY A 220 -18.35 -15.23 3.43
N GLU A 221 -17.23 -15.39 2.73
CA GLU A 221 -16.18 -16.29 3.15
C GLU A 221 -14.97 -15.54 3.65
N VAL A 222 -14.56 -15.90 4.84
CA VAL A 222 -13.38 -15.36 5.49
C VAL A 222 -12.16 -16.13 4.96
N VAL A 223 -11.35 -15.49 4.16
CA VAL A 223 -10.01 -16.00 3.87
C VAL A 223 -9.13 -15.72 5.09
N ILE A 224 -8.83 -16.72 5.88
CA ILE A 224 -8.17 -16.54 7.19
C ILE A 224 -6.64 -16.60 7.08
N ASN A 225 -6.08 -17.01 5.92
CA ASN A 225 -4.68 -17.37 5.87
C ASN A 225 -4.17 -17.37 4.42
N PRO A 226 -2.96 -16.87 4.13
CA PRO A 226 -2.36 -16.99 2.80
C PRO A 226 -2.14 -18.45 2.34
N THR A 227 -2.30 -19.41 3.23
CA THR A 227 -2.29 -20.85 2.90
C THR A 227 -3.68 -21.41 2.60
N TYR A 228 -4.71 -20.57 2.51
CA TYR A 228 -6.07 -21.01 2.23
C TYR A 228 -6.15 -21.69 0.86
N GLN A 229 -6.50 -22.96 0.88
CA GLN A 229 -6.68 -23.74 -0.32
C GLN A 229 -8.15 -23.81 -0.70
N GLY A 230 -8.46 -23.45 -1.92
CA GLY A 230 -9.65 -23.91 -2.59
C GLY A 230 -10.80 -22.94 -2.77
N ARG A 231 -10.55 -21.62 -2.84
CA ARG A 231 -11.60 -20.68 -3.22
C ARG A 231 -11.10 -19.57 -4.13
N THR A 232 -11.77 -19.43 -5.24
CA THR A 232 -11.73 -18.26 -6.11
C THR A 232 -12.39 -17.10 -5.38
N SER A 233 -11.62 -16.06 -5.10
CA SER A 233 -12.19 -14.78 -4.68
C SER A 233 -12.67 -14.05 -5.93
N THR A 234 -13.96 -13.79 -6.03
CA THR A 234 -14.47 -12.90 -7.09
C THR A 234 -14.29 -11.44 -6.67
N PHE A 235 -13.46 -10.74 -7.40
CA PHE A 235 -13.29 -9.30 -7.23
C PHE A 235 -14.58 -8.60 -7.66
N GLY A 236 -15.29 -7.97 -6.75
CA GLY A 236 -16.41 -7.11 -7.10
C GLY A 236 -17.81 -7.56 -6.69
N GLY A 237 -17.97 -8.73 -6.08
CA GLY A 237 -19.28 -9.20 -5.59
C GLY A 237 -19.51 -9.00 -4.08
N GLY A 238 -18.48 -8.65 -3.32
CA GLY A 238 -18.53 -8.59 -1.88
C GLY A 238 -18.95 -7.26 -1.30
N GLN A 239 -19.38 -7.26 -0.04
CA GLN A 239 -19.64 -6.05 0.70
C GLN A 239 -18.36 -5.52 1.33
N GLY A 240 -18.01 -4.28 1.01
CA GLY A 240 -16.94 -3.57 1.69
C GLY A 240 -17.30 -3.28 3.15
N PHE A 241 -16.34 -3.34 4.04
CA PHE A 241 -16.50 -2.95 5.44
C PHE A 241 -15.24 -2.29 5.97
N VAL A 242 -15.38 -1.59 7.08
CA VAL A 242 -14.28 -0.90 7.75
C VAL A 242 -14.09 -1.50 9.12
N VAL A 243 -12.85 -1.77 9.48
CA VAL A 243 -12.46 -2.27 10.81
C VAL A 243 -11.63 -1.22 11.53
N THR A 244 -11.87 -1.02 12.81
CA THR A 244 -11.09 -0.11 13.66
C THR A 244 -10.29 -0.86 14.71
N TYR A 245 -9.08 -0.39 14.95
CA TYR A 245 -8.18 -0.85 16.00
C TYR A 245 -7.65 0.33 16.79
N GLY A 246 -7.76 0.30 18.12
CA GLY A 246 -7.22 1.33 19.02
C GLY A 246 -5.77 1.06 19.42
N VAL A 247 -4.88 0.80 18.47
CA VAL A 247 -3.48 0.40 18.73
C VAL A 247 -2.43 1.34 18.13
N ALA A 248 -2.86 2.32 17.35
CA ALA A 248 -1.99 3.32 16.75
C ALA A 248 -1.73 4.48 17.68
N GLY A 249 -0.61 5.16 17.50
CA GLY A 249 -0.35 6.44 18.17
C GLY A 249 -1.34 7.52 17.69
N PRO A 250 -1.88 8.38 18.59
CA PRO A 250 -2.75 9.47 18.17
C PRO A 250 -2.07 10.39 17.17
N VAL A 251 -2.80 10.75 16.11
CA VAL A 251 -2.27 11.64 15.07
C VAL A 251 -2.19 13.06 15.62
N GLN A 252 -0.98 13.58 15.73
CA GLN A 252 -0.72 14.97 16.14
C GLN A 252 -0.22 15.83 14.98
N ASN A 253 -0.03 15.24 13.81
CA ASN A 253 0.46 15.94 12.64
C ASN A 253 -0.69 16.72 11.97
N PRO A 254 -0.63 18.05 11.90
CA PRO A 254 -1.68 18.86 11.28
C PRO A 254 -1.86 18.58 9.78
N LEU A 255 -0.90 17.92 9.13
CA LEU A 255 -1.00 17.51 7.72
C LEU A 255 -1.74 16.19 7.54
N MET A 256 -1.86 15.40 8.62
CA MET A 256 -2.55 14.10 8.63
C MET A 256 -3.88 14.16 9.40
N GLY A 257 -4.16 15.28 10.05
CA GLY A 257 -5.41 15.48 10.78
C GLY A 257 -6.61 15.64 9.84
N PRO A 258 -7.83 15.39 10.34
CA PRO A 258 -9.03 15.62 9.56
C PRO A 258 -9.07 17.07 9.11
N VAL A 259 -9.41 17.27 7.84
CA VAL A 259 -9.63 18.61 7.29
C VAL A 259 -10.61 19.33 8.23
N ARG A 260 -10.13 20.29 9.00
CA ARG A 260 -11.00 21.11 9.84
C ARG A 260 -12.03 21.74 8.90
N ARG A 261 -13.27 21.34 9.06
CA ARG A 261 -14.36 22.00 8.35
C ARG A 261 -14.25 23.49 8.70
N PRO A 262 -14.23 24.40 7.73
CA PRO A 262 -14.36 25.83 8.01
C PRO A 262 -15.62 26.00 8.86
N ARG A 263 -15.48 26.70 9.99
CA ARG A 263 -16.63 27.12 10.78
C ARG A 263 -17.45 28.15 10.03
#